data_a03139e4ccabddc393dbb02bfa6db520
#
_entry.id   a03139e4ccabddc393dbb02bfa6db520
#
_cell.length_a   1.000
_cell.length_b   1.000
_cell.length_c   1.000
_cell.angle_alpha   90.00
_cell.angle_beta   90.00
_cell.angle_gamma   90.00
#
_symmetry.space_group_name_H-M   'P 1'
#
loop_
_entity.id
_entity.type
_entity.pdbx_description
1 polymer ?
#
loop_
_entity_poly.entity_id
_entity_poly.type
_entity_poly.pdbx_seq_one_letter_code
_entity_poly.pdbx_strand_id
1 'polypeptide(L)'
;MRYTKIVLLLTAVLLFVACGDANERYVRKAVYIMDHHGLYAQGEQWKATKKAALAEHPTTHEEAVQIVQQALQVAGGKHSFIMPADMVTVNVTSEWEMPSVELRDGIAVIYLPPFSGNDDEGRRYVQTVLDALPDTLSGAVIDLRGNSGGNMYPMIAAVHRFLPDDLLRFRNRKNSMPVDNDYILNVVGIARQAMIDCPVAILTNELTASSGEATLLCFRGLQNVRVFGTPTAGYASSNVPYPMPDGSQLVLTVGSDVARTGEEFCDAPIVPDSLTESPMEEAIAWLLKQ
;
A
#
# COMPACT_ATOMS: atom_id res chain seq x y z
N MET A 1 -11.90 16.37 -34.09
CA MET A 1 -12.26 14.93 -34.13
C MET A 1 -11.81 14.07 -32.90
N ARG A 2 -11.22 14.62 -31.84
CA ARG A 2 -10.81 13.87 -30.63
C ARG A 2 -11.87 13.86 -29.50
N TYR A 3 -12.78 14.83 -29.49
CA TYR A 3 -13.80 14.97 -28.43
C TYR A 3 -15.04 14.07 -28.63
N THR A 4 -15.32 13.64 -29.87
CA THR A 4 -16.49 12.79 -30.16
C THR A 4 -16.32 11.34 -29.67
N LYS A 5 -15.08 10.84 -29.55
CA LYS A 5 -14.82 9.47 -29.04
C LYS A 5 -14.92 9.38 -27.52
N ILE A 6 -14.64 10.46 -26.79
CA ILE A 6 -14.74 10.50 -25.31
C ILE A 6 -16.22 10.58 -24.89
N VAL A 7 -17.03 11.33 -25.62
CA VAL A 7 -18.48 11.45 -25.35
C VAL A 7 -19.21 10.13 -25.65
N LEU A 8 -18.80 9.40 -26.69
CA LEU A 8 -19.37 8.07 -27.01
C LEU A 8 -19.01 7.00 -25.99
N LEU A 9 -17.83 7.07 -25.36
CA LEU A 9 -17.43 6.15 -24.30
C LEU A 9 -18.20 6.41 -23.01
N LEU A 10 -18.43 7.68 -22.65
CA LEU A 10 -19.25 8.10 -21.51
C LEU A 10 -20.73 7.75 -21.71
N THR A 11 -21.29 7.86 -22.90
CA THR A 11 -22.68 7.49 -23.20
C THR A 11 -22.88 5.97 -23.25
N ALA A 12 -21.89 5.18 -23.67
CA ALA A 12 -21.99 3.72 -23.62
C ALA A 12 -21.98 3.20 -22.17
N VAL A 13 -21.19 3.82 -21.26
CA VAL A 13 -21.22 3.51 -19.82
C VAL A 13 -22.57 3.84 -19.18
N LEU A 14 -23.22 4.93 -19.60
CA LEU A 14 -24.54 5.33 -19.11
C LEU A 14 -25.69 4.42 -19.61
N LEU A 15 -25.60 3.83 -20.77
CA LEU A 15 -26.65 2.98 -21.35
C LEU A 15 -26.67 1.55 -20.78
N PHE A 16 -25.54 1.03 -20.29
CA PHE A 16 -25.52 -0.28 -19.62
C PHE A 16 -26.04 -0.27 -18.18
N VAL A 17 -26.17 0.89 -17.57
CA VAL A 17 -26.63 1.07 -16.16
C VAL A 17 -28.15 1.17 -16.02
N ALA A 18 -28.91 1.27 -17.13
CA ALA A 18 -30.34 1.59 -17.09
C ALA A 18 -31.28 0.37 -17.05
N CYS A 19 -30.78 -0.87 -17.07
CA CYS A 19 -31.64 -2.06 -17.07
C CYS A 19 -31.33 -2.94 -15.86
N GLY A 20 -32.23 -2.99 -14.88
CA GLY A 20 -32.13 -3.82 -13.68
C GLY A 20 -32.53 -3.08 -12.40
N ASP A 21 -32.87 -3.83 -11.36
CA ASP A 21 -33.04 -3.30 -10.01
C ASP A 21 -31.75 -2.64 -9.48
N ALA A 22 -31.87 -1.78 -8.47
CA ALA A 22 -30.74 -1.07 -7.86
C ALA A 22 -29.64 -2.03 -7.39
N ASN A 23 -30.03 -3.18 -6.84
CA ASN A 23 -29.11 -4.22 -6.37
C ASN A 23 -28.36 -4.91 -7.52
N GLU A 24 -29.06 -5.23 -8.61
CA GLU A 24 -28.41 -5.76 -9.82
C GLU A 24 -27.39 -4.75 -10.42
N ARG A 25 -27.75 -3.45 -10.44
CA ARG A 25 -26.84 -2.40 -10.94
C ARG A 25 -25.58 -2.29 -10.07
N TYR A 26 -25.72 -2.44 -8.75
CA TYR A 26 -24.60 -2.47 -7.82
C TYR A 26 -23.64 -3.62 -8.16
N VAL A 27 -24.15 -4.84 -8.30
CA VAL A 27 -23.35 -6.02 -8.69
C VAL A 27 -22.68 -5.82 -10.05
N ARG A 28 -23.42 -5.38 -11.06
CA ARG A 28 -22.89 -5.14 -12.41
C ARG A 28 -21.77 -4.10 -12.42
N LYS A 29 -21.89 -3.01 -11.66
CA LYS A 29 -20.86 -1.99 -11.53
C LYS A 29 -19.60 -2.55 -10.87
N ALA A 30 -19.74 -3.25 -9.76
CA ALA A 30 -18.61 -3.87 -9.07
C ALA A 30 -17.88 -4.88 -9.97
N VAL A 31 -18.62 -5.77 -10.61
CA VAL A 31 -18.06 -6.77 -11.54
C VAL A 31 -17.35 -6.09 -12.72
N TYR A 32 -17.91 -5.00 -13.26
CA TYR A 32 -17.27 -4.24 -14.33
C TYR A 32 -15.92 -3.66 -13.87
N ILE A 33 -15.87 -3.05 -12.67
CA ILE A 33 -14.63 -2.50 -12.09
C ILE A 33 -13.59 -3.62 -11.91
N MET A 34 -13.99 -4.73 -11.30
CA MET A 34 -13.11 -5.89 -11.07
C MET A 34 -12.55 -6.47 -12.37
N ASP A 35 -13.39 -6.66 -13.38
CA ASP A 35 -13.00 -7.21 -14.69
C ASP A 35 -11.93 -6.37 -15.39
N HIS A 36 -12.01 -5.04 -15.27
CA HIS A 36 -11.11 -4.10 -15.95
C HIS A 36 -9.83 -3.83 -15.17
N HIS A 37 -9.87 -3.89 -13.84
CA HIS A 37 -8.81 -3.37 -12.98
C HIS A 37 -8.25 -4.39 -12.00
N GLY A 38 -9.02 -5.42 -11.58
CA GLY A 38 -8.60 -6.39 -10.57
C GLY A 38 -7.34 -7.15 -11.00
N LEU A 39 -6.36 -7.23 -10.12
CA LEU A 39 -5.08 -7.88 -10.39
C LEU A 39 -5.24 -9.33 -10.84
N TYR A 40 -6.13 -10.08 -10.18
CA TYR A 40 -6.39 -11.50 -10.46
C TYR A 40 -7.63 -11.74 -11.34
N ALA A 41 -8.27 -10.68 -11.84
CA ALA A 41 -9.48 -10.78 -12.67
C ALA A 41 -9.16 -11.28 -14.10
N GLN A 42 -8.63 -12.50 -14.19
CA GLN A 42 -8.26 -13.17 -15.43
C GLN A 42 -8.33 -14.71 -15.28
N GLY A 43 -8.24 -15.42 -16.39
CA GLY A 43 -8.30 -16.89 -16.39
C GLY A 43 -9.69 -17.47 -16.19
N GLU A 44 -9.77 -18.80 -16.07
CA GLU A 44 -11.05 -19.53 -16.04
C GLU A 44 -11.81 -19.31 -14.71
N GLN A 45 -11.10 -19.21 -13.59
CA GLN A 45 -11.73 -18.97 -12.30
C GLN A 45 -12.50 -17.65 -12.29
N TRP A 46 -11.85 -16.54 -12.76
CA TRP A 46 -12.53 -15.27 -12.86
C TRP A 46 -13.70 -15.28 -13.84
N LYS A 47 -13.56 -15.90 -15.00
CA LYS A 47 -14.65 -16.03 -15.98
C LYS A 47 -15.87 -16.72 -15.37
N ALA A 48 -15.66 -17.81 -14.62
CA ALA A 48 -16.73 -18.54 -13.94
C ALA A 48 -17.39 -17.68 -12.85
N THR A 49 -16.58 -17.03 -11.99
CA THR A 49 -17.04 -16.14 -10.91
C THR A 49 -17.83 -14.95 -11.46
N LYS A 50 -17.31 -14.28 -12.49
CA LYS A 50 -18.01 -13.20 -13.18
C LYS A 50 -19.35 -13.64 -13.74
N LYS A 51 -19.40 -14.79 -14.41
CA LYS A 51 -20.65 -15.34 -14.96
C LYS A 51 -21.65 -15.64 -13.86
N ALA A 52 -21.22 -16.26 -12.76
CA ALA A 52 -22.08 -16.57 -11.61
C ALA A 52 -22.64 -15.29 -11.00
N ALA A 53 -21.77 -14.32 -10.64
CA ALA A 53 -22.19 -13.06 -10.03
C ALA A 53 -23.21 -12.27 -10.89
N LEU A 54 -23.05 -12.28 -12.22
CA LEU A 54 -23.96 -11.60 -13.14
C LEU A 54 -25.27 -12.35 -13.41
N ALA A 55 -25.36 -13.62 -13.02
CA ALA A 55 -26.59 -14.42 -13.13
C ALA A 55 -27.46 -14.36 -11.88
N GLU A 56 -26.93 -13.82 -10.78
CA GLU A 56 -27.68 -13.62 -9.53
C GLU A 56 -28.66 -12.44 -9.64
N HIS A 57 -29.79 -12.58 -8.94
CA HIS A 57 -30.85 -11.56 -8.85
C HIS A 57 -31.09 -11.19 -7.39
N PRO A 58 -30.17 -10.39 -6.78
CA PRO A 58 -30.29 -10.02 -5.37
C PRO A 58 -31.53 -9.20 -5.10
N THR A 59 -32.33 -9.62 -4.12
CA THR A 59 -33.57 -8.95 -3.70
C THR A 59 -33.32 -7.87 -2.65
N THR A 60 -32.20 -7.98 -1.94
CA THR A 60 -31.74 -7.01 -0.93
C THR A 60 -30.35 -6.46 -1.26
N HIS A 61 -30.05 -5.30 -0.68
CA HIS A 61 -28.71 -4.72 -0.82
C HIS A 61 -27.62 -5.59 -0.14
N GLU A 62 -27.96 -6.23 0.97
CA GLU A 62 -27.06 -7.14 1.68
C GLU A 62 -26.67 -8.33 0.80
N GLU A 63 -27.62 -8.94 0.10
CA GLU A 63 -27.35 -10.00 -0.88
C GLU A 63 -26.44 -9.51 -2.00
N ALA A 64 -26.65 -8.29 -2.52
CA ALA A 64 -25.80 -7.69 -3.54
C ALA A 64 -24.37 -7.49 -3.05
N VAL A 65 -24.18 -7.01 -1.82
CA VAL A 65 -22.87 -6.85 -1.18
C VAL A 65 -22.18 -8.20 -1.01
N GLN A 66 -22.87 -9.25 -0.57
CA GLN A 66 -22.31 -10.60 -0.41
C GLN A 66 -21.82 -11.18 -1.75
N ILE A 67 -22.61 -11.02 -2.83
CA ILE A 67 -22.21 -11.44 -4.19
C ILE A 67 -20.94 -10.72 -4.60
N VAL A 68 -20.86 -9.39 -4.37
CA VAL A 68 -19.70 -8.59 -4.72
C VAL A 68 -18.48 -9.00 -3.87
N GLN A 69 -18.63 -9.24 -2.57
CA GLN A 69 -17.53 -9.68 -1.71
C GLN A 69 -16.94 -11.01 -2.16
N GLN A 70 -17.76 -11.99 -2.55
CA GLN A 70 -17.30 -13.28 -3.08
C GLN A 70 -16.52 -13.10 -4.40
N ALA A 71 -17.03 -12.27 -5.31
CA ALA A 71 -16.34 -11.96 -6.56
C ALA A 71 -15.03 -11.20 -6.33
N LEU A 72 -15.00 -10.30 -5.33
CA LEU A 72 -13.86 -9.47 -4.98
C LEU A 72 -12.66 -10.30 -4.49
N GLN A 73 -12.89 -11.35 -3.71
CA GLN A 73 -11.84 -12.27 -3.25
C GLN A 73 -11.12 -12.94 -4.43
N VAL A 74 -11.83 -13.24 -5.50
CA VAL A 74 -11.26 -13.86 -6.70
C VAL A 74 -10.55 -12.82 -7.58
N ALA A 75 -11.12 -11.62 -7.72
CA ALA A 75 -10.61 -10.58 -8.61
C ALA A 75 -9.43 -9.79 -8.04
N GLY A 76 -9.41 -9.59 -6.72
CA GLY A 76 -8.47 -8.70 -6.04
C GLY A 76 -7.70 -9.34 -4.87
N GLY A 77 -7.98 -10.61 -4.52
CA GLY A 77 -7.29 -11.30 -3.41
C GLY A 77 -7.63 -10.72 -2.02
N LYS A 78 -6.82 -11.09 -1.03
CA LYS A 78 -7.09 -10.82 0.39
C LYS A 78 -7.01 -9.35 0.79
N HIS A 79 -6.29 -8.51 0.03
CA HIS A 79 -6.13 -7.09 0.32
C HIS A 79 -7.30 -6.24 -0.20
N SER A 80 -8.23 -6.83 -0.96
CA SER A 80 -9.41 -6.14 -1.48
C SER A 80 -10.60 -6.24 -0.52
N PHE A 81 -11.35 -5.14 -0.34
CA PHE A 81 -12.50 -5.09 0.54
C PHE A 81 -13.52 -4.02 0.11
N ILE A 82 -14.72 -4.08 0.67
CA ILE A 82 -15.72 -3.03 0.54
C ILE A 82 -15.63 -2.15 1.80
N MET A 83 -15.36 -0.86 1.60
CA MET A 83 -15.41 0.14 2.67
C MET A 83 -16.83 0.71 2.74
N PRO A 84 -17.55 0.51 3.83
CA PRO A 84 -18.93 1.02 3.97
C PRO A 84 -19.00 2.55 3.87
N ALA A 85 -20.16 3.08 3.43
CA ALA A 85 -20.35 4.50 3.17
C ALA A 85 -20.16 5.39 4.43
N ASP A 86 -20.53 4.90 5.59
CA ASP A 86 -20.34 5.57 6.88
C ASP A 86 -18.85 5.69 7.24
N MET A 87 -18.03 4.72 6.86
CA MET A 87 -16.56 4.79 7.05
C MET A 87 -15.87 5.69 6.01
N VAL A 88 -16.46 5.87 4.82
CA VAL A 88 -15.93 6.78 3.79
C VAL A 88 -16.14 8.24 4.18
N THR A 89 -17.28 8.55 4.84
CA THR A 89 -17.66 9.92 5.22
C THR A 89 -17.08 10.36 6.56
N VAL A 90 -16.66 9.44 7.40
CA VAL A 90 -15.88 9.78 8.57
C VAL A 90 -14.55 10.30 8.05
N ASN A 91 -14.34 11.64 8.14
CA ASN A 91 -12.99 12.16 8.25
C ASN A 91 -12.38 11.39 9.42
N VAL A 92 -11.64 10.34 9.10
CA VAL A 92 -11.03 9.50 10.12
C VAL A 92 -10.02 10.43 10.80
N THR A 93 -10.48 11.05 11.88
CA THR A 93 -9.58 11.40 12.97
C THR A 93 -9.15 10.05 13.58
N SER A 94 -8.57 9.17 12.75
CA SER A 94 -7.83 8.06 13.28
C SER A 94 -6.73 8.71 14.09
N GLU A 95 -6.71 8.41 15.38
CA GLU A 95 -5.57 8.72 16.23
C GLU A 95 -4.39 7.97 15.63
N TRP A 96 -3.70 8.59 14.68
CA TRP A 96 -2.44 8.12 14.16
C TRP A 96 -1.32 8.68 15.03
N GLU A 97 -0.31 7.89 15.24
CA GLU A 97 0.83 8.24 16.08
C GLU A 97 1.89 8.97 15.25
N MET A 98 2.54 9.97 15.84
CA MET A 98 3.70 10.61 15.20
C MET A 98 4.91 9.68 15.25
N PRO A 99 5.77 9.69 14.21
CA PRO A 99 7.03 8.97 14.27
C PRO A 99 7.92 9.55 15.36
N SER A 100 8.85 8.74 15.85
CA SER A 100 9.84 9.19 16.81
C SER A 100 11.25 8.76 16.41
N VAL A 101 12.25 9.53 16.85
CA VAL A 101 13.66 9.23 16.63
C VAL A 101 14.38 9.32 17.97
N GLU A 102 15.08 8.27 18.31
CA GLU A 102 15.98 8.23 19.46
C GLU A 102 17.42 8.03 18.97
N LEU A 103 18.35 8.86 19.47
CA LEU A 103 19.77 8.73 19.16
C LEU A 103 20.49 8.02 20.29
N ARG A 104 21.16 6.90 20.01
CA ARG A 104 21.93 6.10 20.96
C ARG A 104 23.30 5.78 20.37
N ASP A 105 24.37 6.34 20.97
CA ASP A 105 25.76 6.04 20.58
C ASP A 105 26.04 6.14 19.06
N GLY A 106 25.45 7.16 18.41
CA GLY A 106 25.60 7.39 16.98
C GLY A 106 24.65 6.57 16.10
N ILE A 107 23.79 5.73 16.67
CA ILE A 107 22.74 5.00 15.98
C ILE A 107 21.40 5.74 16.14
N ALA A 108 20.69 5.97 15.05
CA ALA A 108 19.31 6.48 15.08
C ALA A 108 18.33 5.32 15.12
N VAL A 109 17.46 5.29 16.13
CA VAL A 109 16.30 4.37 16.18
C VAL A 109 15.06 5.16 15.79
N ILE A 110 14.51 4.85 14.63
CA ILE A 110 13.39 5.54 13.99
C ILE A 110 12.18 4.63 14.06
N TYR A 111 11.19 4.99 14.86
CA TYR A 111 9.89 4.32 14.87
C TYR A 111 8.97 4.98 13.82
N LEU A 112 8.45 4.19 12.89
CA LEU A 112 7.53 4.61 11.85
C LEU A 112 6.16 3.94 12.05
N PRO A 113 5.22 4.59 12.74
CA PRO A 113 3.86 4.07 12.90
C PRO A 113 3.05 4.16 11.60
N PRO A 114 1.87 3.47 11.50
CA PRO A 114 0.94 3.64 10.40
C PRO A 114 0.49 5.10 10.27
N PHE A 115 0.24 5.54 9.03
CA PHE A 115 -0.16 6.93 8.78
C PHE A 115 -1.37 7.02 7.85
N SER A 116 -2.42 7.73 8.28
CA SER A 116 -3.64 8.00 7.51
C SER A 116 -4.12 9.45 7.57
N GLY A 117 -3.26 10.37 7.99
CA GLY A 117 -3.55 11.80 8.08
C GLY A 117 -3.64 12.51 6.73
N ASN A 118 -3.97 13.81 6.78
CA ASN A 118 -3.98 14.70 5.61
C ASN A 118 -2.57 15.13 5.18
N ASP A 119 -2.46 15.93 4.10
CA ASP A 119 -1.18 16.35 3.55
C ASP A 119 -0.32 17.19 4.53
N ASP A 120 -0.94 18.08 5.34
CA ASP A 120 -0.21 18.88 6.33
C ASP A 120 0.32 17.99 7.47
N GLU A 121 -0.45 17.01 7.87
CA GLU A 121 -0.04 16.00 8.83
C GLU A 121 1.06 15.10 8.28
N GLY A 122 0.97 14.72 7.00
CA GLY A 122 2.01 13.96 6.31
C GLY A 122 3.35 14.72 6.25
N ARG A 123 3.31 16.02 5.96
CA ARG A 123 4.52 16.87 6.03
C ARG A 123 5.11 16.92 7.43
N ARG A 124 4.27 17.06 8.48
CA ARG A 124 4.74 17.06 9.88
C ARG A 124 5.33 15.70 10.27
N TYR A 125 4.71 14.61 9.83
CA TYR A 125 5.24 13.24 10.04
C TYR A 125 6.68 13.13 9.50
N VAL A 126 6.92 13.57 8.26
CA VAL A 126 8.25 13.57 7.63
C VAL A 126 9.22 14.50 8.38
N GLN A 127 8.79 15.72 8.66
CA GLN A 127 9.64 16.72 9.28
C GLN A 127 10.09 16.29 10.69
N THR A 128 9.22 15.63 11.46
CA THR A 128 9.57 15.09 12.78
C THR A 128 10.78 14.15 12.73
N VAL A 129 10.87 13.30 11.70
CA VAL A 129 12.03 12.42 11.51
C VAL A 129 13.24 13.21 11.02
N LEU A 130 13.06 14.05 10.00
CA LEU A 130 14.19 14.75 9.38
C LEU A 130 14.88 15.74 10.31
N ASP A 131 14.12 16.46 11.15
CA ASP A 131 14.67 17.43 12.11
C ASP A 131 15.47 16.76 13.24
N ALA A 132 15.16 15.51 13.54
CA ALA A 132 15.85 14.74 14.57
C ALA A 132 17.11 14.02 14.07
N LEU A 133 17.28 13.89 12.73
CA LEU A 133 18.40 13.16 12.15
C LEU A 133 19.63 14.08 11.98
N PRO A 134 20.81 13.71 12.51
CA PRO A 134 22.07 14.42 12.21
C PRO A 134 22.52 14.12 10.76
N ASP A 135 23.56 14.83 10.32
CA ASP A 135 24.12 14.63 8.98
C ASP A 135 24.92 13.32 8.82
N THR A 136 25.41 12.78 9.93
CA THR A 136 26.19 11.52 9.95
C THR A 136 25.71 10.61 11.07
N LEU A 137 25.68 9.31 10.78
CA LEU A 137 25.31 8.25 11.71
C LEU A 137 26.25 7.06 11.57
N SER A 138 26.47 6.33 12.67
CA SER A 138 27.15 5.04 12.64
C SER A 138 26.23 3.92 12.16
N GLY A 139 24.91 4.12 12.25
CA GLY A 139 23.90 3.19 11.78
C GLY A 139 22.48 3.71 12.04
N ALA A 140 21.50 3.04 11.46
CA ALA A 140 20.09 3.35 11.70
C ALA A 140 19.28 2.07 11.92
N VAL A 141 18.30 2.14 12.81
CA VAL A 141 17.22 1.14 12.95
C VAL A 141 15.93 1.80 12.48
N ILE A 142 15.23 1.19 11.54
CA ILE A 142 13.89 1.59 11.10
C ILE A 142 12.90 0.56 11.64
N ASP A 143 12.13 0.94 12.64
CA ASP A 143 11.15 0.06 13.29
C ASP A 143 9.78 0.18 12.60
N LEU A 144 9.42 -0.85 11.84
CA LEU A 144 8.13 -0.99 11.15
C LEU A 144 7.19 -1.97 11.88
N ARG A 145 7.55 -2.45 13.05
CA ARG A 145 6.69 -3.35 13.83
C ARG A 145 5.39 -2.64 14.20
N GLY A 146 4.26 -3.29 13.97
CA GLY A 146 2.93 -2.69 14.19
C GLY A 146 2.50 -1.68 13.11
N ASN A 147 3.31 -1.41 12.11
CA ASN A 147 2.92 -0.52 11.01
C ASN A 147 1.98 -1.23 10.03
N SER A 148 0.69 -1.08 10.24
CA SER A 148 -0.37 -1.69 9.41
C SER A 148 -0.61 -0.99 8.06
N GLY A 149 0.16 0.04 7.74
CA GLY A 149 0.09 0.75 6.47
C GLY A 149 -0.63 2.10 6.53
N GLY A 150 -1.41 2.40 5.50
CA GLY A 150 -2.05 3.71 5.28
C GLY A 150 -1.46 4.44 4.08
N ASN A 151 -1.07 5.71 4.24
CA ASN A 151 -0.43 6.48 3.18
C ASN A 151 1.09 6.25 3.17
N MET A 152 1.60 5.57 2.16
CA MET A 152 3.02 5.25 2.05
C MET A 152 3.93 6.46 1.80
N TYR A 153 3.42 7.53 1.20
CA TYR A 153 4.26 8.66 0.77
C TYR A 153 4.99 9.34 1.93
N PRO A 154 4.33 9.73 3.04
CA PRO A 154 5.04 10.26 4.20
C PRO A 154 5.98 9.25 4.87
N MET A 155 5.63 7.96 4.92
CA MET A 155 6.48 6.93 5.51
C MET A 155 7.81 6.81 4.76
N ILE A 156 7.77 6.68 3.42
CA ILE A 156 8.97 6.58 2.58
C ILE A 156 9.75 7.90 2.58
N ALA A 157 9.05 9.05 2.48
CA ALA A 157 9.69 10.36 2.54
C ALA A 157 10.45 10.60 3.86
N ALA A 158 9.95 10.09 4.99
CA ALA A 158 10.59 10.23 6.30
C ALA A 158 11.98 9.55 6.36
N VAL A 159 12.18 8.51 5.57
CA VAL A 159 13.43 7.73 5.53
C VAL A 159 14.22 7.90 4.22
N HIS A 160 13.85 8.89 3.39
CA HIS A 160 14.47 9.10 2.08
C HIS A 160 15.99 9.31 2.12
N ARG A 161 16.53 9.82 3.25
CA ARG A 161 17.97 10.03 3.43
C ARG A 161 18.78 8.71 3.50
N PHE A 162 18.11 7.57 3.65
CA PHE A 162 18.73 6.23 3.64
C PHE A 162 18.48 5.47 2.33
N LEU A 163 17.81 6.09 1.36
CA LEU A 163 17.33 5.44 0.14
C LEU A 163 17.99 6.04 -1.11
N PRO A 164 18.37 5.22 -2.11
CA PRO A 164 18.75 5.70 -3.43
C PRO A 164 17.52 6.21 -4.21
N ASP A 165 17.74 6.64 -5.47
CA ASP A 165 16.67 7.17 -6.30
C ASP A 165 15.65 6.11 -6.70
N ASP A 166 16.09 4.94 -7.16
CA ASP A 166 15.20 3.84 -7.54
C ASP A 166 14.69 3.11 -6.29
N LEU A 167 13.40 3.19 -6.02
CA LEU A 167 12.79 2.64 -4.81
C LEU A 167 12.16 1.27 -5.08
N LEU A 168 11.02 1.26 -5.76
CA LEU A 168 10.25 0.07 -6.11
C LEU A 168 9.45 0.34 -7.39
N ARG A 169 8.68 -0.64 -7.84
CA ARG A 169 7.77 -0.50 -8.99
C ARG A 169 6.40 -1.06 -8.63
N PHE A 170 5.35 -0.41 -9.11
CA PHE A 170 4.01 -1.00 -9.10
C PHE A 170 3.74 -1.68 -10.43
N ARG A 171 3.36 -2.95 -10.40
CA ARG A 171 3.04 -3.74 -11.57
C ARG A 171 1.57 -4.09 -11.58
N ASN A 172 0.84 -3.66 -12.58
CA ASN A 172 -0.51 -4.11 -12.87
C ASN A 172 -0.52 -5.05 -14.09
N ARG A 173 -1.70 -5.55 -14.48
CA ARG A 173 -1.83 -6.46 -15.63
C ARG A 173 -1.28 -5.92 -16.96
N LYS A 174 -1.09 -4.62 -17.12
CA LYS A 174 -0.74 -3.96 -18.39
C LYS A 174 0.61 -3.27 -18.36
N ASN A 175 0.98 -2.69 -17.23
CA ASN A 175 2.12 -1.80 -17.09
C ASN A 175 2.89 -2.05 -15.81
N SER A 176 4.17 -1.62 -15.82
CA SER A 176 4.99 -1.50 -14.63
C SER A 176 5.44 -0.05 -14.50
N MET A 177 5.14 0.58 -13.37
CA MET A 177 5.39 1.99 -13.10
C MET A 177 6.48 2.12 -12.03
N PRO A 178 7.63 2.74 -12.33
CA PRO A 178 8.66 2.99 -11.33
C PRO A 178 8.20 4.05 -10.34
N VAL A 179 8.68 3.93 -9.11
CA VAL A 179 8.56 4.92 -8.04
C VAL A 179 9.97 5.28 -7.61
N ASP A 180 10.30 6.55 -7.65
CA ASP A 180 11.57 7.09 -7.25
C ASP A 180 11.44 8.11 -6.11
N ASN A 181 12.57 8.46 -5.51
CA ASN A 181 12.62 9.39 -4.39
C ASN A 181 12.06 10.77 -4.76
N ASP A 182 12.36 11.29 -5.96
CA ASP A 182 11.86 12.61 -6.38
C ASP A 182 10.34 12.62 -6.48
N TYR A 183 9.75 11.55 -7.03
CA TYR A 183 8.30 11.42 -7.08
C TYR A 183 7.68 11.42 -5.67
N ILE A 184 8.21 10.61 -4.74
CA ILE A 184 7.74 10.55 -3.35
C ILE A 184 7.82 11.91 -2.67
N LEU A 185 8.99 12.57 -2.74
CA LEU A 185 9.23 13.85 -2.11
C LEU A 185 8.35 14.96 -2.70
N ASN A 186 8.14 14.96 -4.02
CA ASN A 186 7.24 15.91 -4.68
C ASN A 186 5.79 15.74 -4.25
N VAL A 187 5.30 14.48 -4.10
CA VAL A 187 3.93 14.21 -3.63
C VAL A 187 3.71 14.76 -2.22
N VAL A 188 4.69 14.59 -1.33
CA VAL A 188 4.58 15.11 0.07
C VAL A 188 4.86 16.61 0.15
N GLY A 189 5.60 17.18 -0.81
CA GLY A 189 6.03 18.58 -0.80
C GLY A 189 7.22 18.83 0.13
N ILE A 190 8.17 17.87 0.18
CA ILE A 190 9.40 17.94 0.99
C ILE A 190 10.61 18.08 0.07
N ALA A 191 11.52 18.99 0.43
CA ALA A 191 12.78 19.12 -0.28
C ALA A 191 13.72 17.95 0.02
N ARG A 192 14.41 17.45 -1.01
CA ARG A 192 15.41 16.40 -0.88
C ARG A 192 16.55 16.88 0.03
N GLN A 193 16.93 16.03 0.98
CA GLN A 193 18.13 16.23 1.81
C GLN A 193 19.24 15.25 1.38
N ALA A 194 20.47 15.53 1.81
CA ALA A 194 21.61 14.68 1.54
C ALA A 194 21.43 13.28 2.13
N MET A 195 21.83 12.27 1.38
CA MET A 195 21.82 10.88 1.83
C MET A 195 22.77 10.67 3.02
N ILE A 196 22.36 9.83 3.94
CA ILE A 196 23.18 9.38 5.06
C ILE A 196 23.68 7.98 4.68
N ASP A 197 24.99 7.86 4.48
CA ASP A 197 25.64 6.57 4.15
C ASP A 197 26.01 5.85 5.46
N CYS A 198 25.16 4.92 5.87
CA CYS A 198 25.39 4.08 7.04
C CYS A 198 24.65 2.74 6.88
N PRO A 199 25.02 1.70 7.66
CA PRO A 199 24.26 0.47 7.72
C PRO A 199 22.87 0.70 8.32
N VAL A 200 21.83 0.01 7.77
CA VAL A 200 20.44 0.14 8.18
C VAL A 200 19.87 -1.23 8.59
N ALA A 201 19.36 -1.33 9.79
CA ALA A 201 18.57 -2.45 10.27
C ALA A 201 17.07 -2.11 10.20
N ILE A 202 16.24 -3.02 9.69
CA ILE A 202 14.79 -2.83 9.63
C ILE A 202 14.14 -3.89 10.51
N LEU A 203 13.17 -3.47 11.34
CA LEU A 203 12.44 -4.38 12.21
C LEU A 203 11.03 -4.60 11.66
N THR A 204 10.61 -5.85 11.57
CA THR A 204 9.28 -6.25 11.09
C THR A 204 8.59 -7.22 12.05
N ASN A 205 7.27 -7.27 11.99
CA ASN A 205 6.47 -8.31 12.59
C ASN A 205 5.21 -8.62 11.76
N GLU A 206 4.36 -9.53 12.22
CA GLU A 206 3.12 -9.95 11.57
C GLU A 206 2.08 -8.84 11.39
N LEU A 207 2.25 -7.70 12.06
CA LEU A 207 1.41 -6.51 11.90
C LEU A 207 1.98 -5.50 10.89
N THR A 208 3.23 -5.71 10.42
CA THR A 208 3.78 -4.89 9.32
C THR A 208 3.05 -5.23 8.04
N ALA A 209 2.29 -4.27 7.48
CA ALA A 209 1.39 -4.54 6.36
C ALA A 209 1.33 -3.37 5.35
N SER A 210 0.91 -3.68 4.10
CA SER A 210 0.54 -2.70 3.06
C SER A 210 1.64 -1.64 2.86
N SER A 211 1.37 -0.36 3.13
CA SER A 211 2.35 0.73 3.01
C SER A 211 3.58 0.57 3.90
N GLY A 212 3.47 -0.14 5.03
CA GLY A 212 4.62 -0.56 5.84
C GLY A 212 5.52 -1.54 5.08
N GLU A 213 4.92 -2.50 4.36
CA GLU A 213 5.65 -3.43 3.50
C GLU A 213 6.23 -2.71 2.27
N ALA A 214 5.51 -1.77 1.65
CA ALA A 214 6.04 -0.96 0.56
C ALA A 214 7.26 -0.15 1.01
N THR A 215 7.25 0.40 2.24
CA THR A 215 8.40 1.09 2.84
C THR A 215 9.58 0.13 3.04
N LEU A 216 9.36 -1.07 3.56
CA LEU A 216 10.36 -2.12 3.66
C LEU A 216 10.97 -2.47 2.29
N LEU A 217 10.13 -2.62 1.25
CA LEU A 217 10.57 -2.99 -0.10
C LEU A 217 11.45 -1.92 -0.76
N CYS A 218 11.35 -0.64 -0.36
CA CYS A 218 12.27 0.41 -0.80
C CYS A 218 13.73 0.14 -0.38
N PHE A 219 13.97 -0.69 0.62
CA PHE A 219 15.30 -1.07 1.10
C PHE A 219 15.78 -2.43 0.55
N ARG A 220 14.87 -3.22 0.00
CA ARG A 220 15.18 -4.57 -0.51
C ARG A 220 16.26 -4.54 -1.58
N GLY A 221 17.34 -5.33 -1.37
CA GLY A 221 18.48 -5.43 -2.28
C GLY A 221 19.58 -4.39 -2.06
N LEU A 222 19.48 -3.52 -1.06
CA LEU A 222 20.60 -2.67 -0.65
C LEU A 222 21.63 -3.48 0.16
N GLN A 223 22.92 -3.29 -0.14
CA GLN A 223 24.00 -4.08 0.45
C GLN A 223 24.22 -3.83 1.96
N ASN A 224 23.96 -2.60 2.39
CA ASN A 224 24.14 -2.15 3.77
C ASN A 224 22.85 -2.26 4.60
N VAL A 225 21.88 -3.07 4.17
CA VAL A 225 20.57 -3.24 4.84
C VAL A 225 20.39 -4.68 5.29
N ARG A 226 19.79 -4.88 6.47
CA ARG A 226 19.37 -6.18 6.98
C ARG A 226 18.04 -6.08 7.73
N VAL A 227 17.16 -7.03 7.50
CA VAL A 227 15.82 -7.11 8.10
C VAL A 227 15.79 -8.14 9.22
N PHE A 228 15.21 -7.77 10.37
CA PHE A 228 15.11 -8.58 11.58
C PHE A 228 13.65 -8.68 12.06
N GLY A 229 13.28 -9.80 12.65
CA GLY A 229 11.98 -9.99 13.28
C GLY A 229 11.22 -11.20 12.79
N THR A 230 9.91 -11.06 12.61
CA THR A 230 9.02 -12.09 12.06
C THR A 230 8.49 -11.69 10.70
N PRO A 231 7.95 -12.64 9.89
CA PRO A 231 7.37 -12.33 8.59
C PRO A 231 6.25 -11.30 8.70
N THR A 232 6.12 -10.47 7.67
CA THR A 232 5.07 -9.44 7.56
C THR A 232 3.69 -10.04 7.30
N ALA A 233 2.65 -9.21 7.26
CA ALA A 233 1.27 -9.63 7.03
C ALA A 233 1.00 -10.15 5.59
N GLY A 234 1.82 -9.75 4.60
CA GLY A 234 1.66 -10.16 3.21
C GLY A 234 0.56 -9.39 2.49
N TYR A 235 0.60 -8.08 2.54
CA TYR A 235 -0.29 -7.15 1.83
C TYR A 235 0.52 -6.16 0.96
N ALA A 236 1.69 -6.58 0.45
CA ALA A 236 2.55 -5.76 -0.39
C ALA A 236 1.96 -5.63 -1.80
N SER A 237 0.88 -4.87 -1.92
CA SER A 237 0.13 -4.67 -3.16
C SER A 237 -0.59 -3.31 -3.19
N SER A 238 -0.85 -2.82 -4.41
CA SER A 238 -1.45 -1.52 -4.64
C SER A 238 -2.97 -1.60 -4.72
N ASN A 239 -3.67 -0.87 -3.86
CA ASN A 239 -5.12 -0.76 -3.86
C ASN A 239 -5.60 0.57 -4.43
N VAL A 240 -6.73 0.52 -5.16
CA VAL A 240 -7.44 1.71 -5.64
C VAL A 240 -8.89 1.67 -5.16
N PRO A 241 -9.37 2.73 -4.50
CA PRO A 241 -10.77 2.85 -4.11
C PRO A 241 -11.63 3.30 -5.31
N TYR A 242 -12.71 2.59 -5.56
CA TYR A 242 -13.70 2.91 -6.60
C TYR A 242 -15.04 3.23 -5.95
N PRO A 243 -15.62 4.42 -6.21
CA PRO A 243 -16.90 4.80 -5.60
C PRO A 243 -18.05 3.95 -6.12
N MET A 244 -18.88 3.46 -5.20
CA MET A 244 -20.06 2.65 -5.46
C MET A 244 -21.36 3.47 -5.35
N PRO A 245 -22.49 3.00 -5.94
CA PRO A 245 -23.74 3.77 -5.99
C PRO A 245 -24.38 4.06 -4.62
N ASP A 246 -24.09 3.24 -3.62
CA ASP A 246 -24.58 3.34 -2.24
C ASP A 246 -23.71 4.24 -1.35
N GLY A 247 -22.66 4.86 -1.92
CA GLY A 247 -21.70 5.68 -1.20
C GLY A 247 -20.55 4.90 -0.60
N SER A 248 -20.57 3.56 -0.65
CA SER A 248 -19.42 2.73 -0.28
C SER A 248 -18.27 2.86 -1.29
N GLN A 249 -17.11 2.32 -0.96
CA GLN A 249 -15.98 2.19 -1.88
C GLN A 249 -15.57 0.73 -2.05
N LEU A 250 -15.43 0.31 -3.30
CA LEU A 250 -14.79 -0.95 -3.65
C LEU A 250 -13.27 -0.71 -3.66
N VAL A 251 -12.59 -1.09 -2.58
CA VAL A 251 -11.12 -1.02 -2.49
C VAL A 251 -10.57 -2.27 -3.16
N LEU A 252 -10.01 -2.11 -4.35
CA LEU A 252 -9.59 -3.22 -5.21
C LEU A 252 -8.08 -3.25 -5.38
N THR A 253 -7.48 -4.39 -5.17
CA THR A 253 -6.08 -4.65 -5.52
C THR A 253 -5.91 -4.67 -7.04
N VAL A 254 -5.11 -3.73 -7.54
CA VAL A 254 -4.92 -3.51 -8.98
C VAL A 254 -3.48 -3.80 -9.43
N GLY A 255 -2.55 -3.96 -8.49
CA GLY A 255 -1.14 -4.18 -8.78
C GLY A 255 -0.40 -4.84 -7.63
N SER A 256 0.74 -5.43 -7.95
CA SER A 256 1.76 -5.96 -7.06
C SER A 256 2.88 -4.96 -6.86
N ASP A 257 3.60 -5.06 -5.74
CA ASP A 257 4.80 -4.31 -5.48
C ASP A 257 6.02 -5.12 -5.94
N VAL A 258 6.89 -4.49 -6.72
CA VAL A 258 8.10 -5.11 -7.26
C VAL A 258 9.31 -4.39 -6.69
N ALA A 259 10.13 -5.08 -5.92
CA ALA A 259 11.36 -4.54 -5.39
C ALA A 259 12.38 -4.25 -6.52
N ARG A 260 13.41 -3.44 -6.23
CA ARG A 260 14.52 -3.16 -7.18
C ARG A 260 15.25 -4.42 -7.64
N THR A 261 15.22 -5.49 -6.85
CA THR A 261 15.76 -6.81 -7.19
C THR A 261 15.01 -7.52 -8.31
N GLY A 262 13.79 -7.05 -8.62
CA GLY A 262 12.86 -7.70 -9.54
C GLY A 262 11.95 -8.73 -8.87
N GLU A 263 12.10 -8.97 -7.55
CA GLU A 263 11.16 -9.81 -6.79
C GLU A 263 9.80 -9.12 -6.73
N GLU A 264 8.75 -9.88 -6.98
CA GLU A 264 7.36 -9.42 -6.97
C GLU A 264 6.64 -9.92 -5.72
N PHE A 265 5.98 -9.01 -5.03
CA PHE A 265 5.24 -9.25 -3.80
C PHE A 265 3.77 -8.88 -4.00
N CYS A 266 2.90 -9.61 -3.33
CA CYS A 266 1.47 -9.33 -3.30
C CYS A 266 0.84 -9.88 -2.02
N ASP A 267 0.33 -11.12 -2.06
CA ASP A 267 -0.43 -11.75 -0.97
C ASP A 267 0.43 -12.64 -0.05
N ALA A 268 1.75 -12.70 -0.29
CA ALA A 268 2.68 -13.48 0.52
C ALA A 268 3.45 -12.58 1.52
N PRO A 269 3.65 -13.05 2.77
CA PRO A 269 4.48 -12.34 3.74
C PRO A 269 5.93 -12.13 3.24
N ILE A 270 6.52 -10.99 3.57
CA ILE A 270 7.94 -10.74 3.37
C ILE A 270 8.68 -11.34 4.55
N VAL A 271 9.57 -12.28 4.26
CA VAL A 271 10.37 -12.95 5.28
C VAL A 271 11.62 -12.12 5.58
N PRO A 272 11.93 -11.80 6.86
CA PRO A 272 13.13 -11.05 7.22
C PRO A 272 14.40 -11.88 6.99
N ASP A 273 15.55 -11.22 6.89
CA ASP A 273 16.85 -11.87 6.73
C ASP A 273 17.30 -12.62 8.01
N SER A 274 16.83 -12.16 9.18
CA SER A 274 17.06 -12.78 10.49
C SER A 274 15.72 -12.97 11.20
N LEU A 275 15.26 -14.22 11.29
CA LEU A 275 14.08 -14.58 12.09
C LEU A 275 14.45 -14.57 13.56
N THR A 276 13.79 -13.71 14.36
CA THR A 276 14.09 -13.53 15.77
C THR A 276 12.93 -12.92 16.54
N GLU A 277 12.81 -13.31 17.82
CA GLU A 277 11.88 -12.70 18.77
C GLU A 277 12.48 -11.49 19.51
N SER A 278 13.79 -11.22 19.32
CA SER A 278 14.50 -10.08 19.92
C SER A 278 15.11 -9.19 18.83
N PRO A 279 14.29 -8.64 17.89
CA PRO A 279 14.81 -7.98 16.69
C PRO A 279 15.59 -6.69 16.99
N MET A 280 15.26 -5.95 18.03
CA MET A 280 15.96 -4.71 18.40
C MET A 280 17.39 -5.02 18.88
N GLU A 281 17.54 -5.98 19.77
CA GLU A 281 18.82 -6.38 20.35
C GLU A 281 19.75 -6.94 19.27
N GLU A 282 19.23 -7.79 18.37
CA GLU A 282 20.02 -8.35 17.28
C GLU A 282 20.40 -7.31 16.24
N ALA A 283 19.48 -6.38 15.91
CA ALA A 283 19.75 -5.27 15.01
C ALA A 283 20.88 -4.36 15.51
N ILE A 284 20.82 -3.95 16.79
CA ILE A 284 21.88 -3.15 17.41
C ILE A 284 23.20 -3.93 17.43
N ALA A 285 23.18 -5.21 17.83
CA ALA A 285 24.38 -6.04 17.83
C ALA A 285 24.98 -6.26 16.44
N TRP A 286 24.15 -6.24 15.38
CA TRP A 286 24.62 -6.29 14.01
C TRP A 286 25.23 -4.96 13.58
N LEU A 287 24.58 -3.82 13.85
CA LEU A 287 25.07 -2.47 13.52
C LEU A 287 26.44 -2.18 14.16
N LEU A 288 26.66 -2.60 15.41
CA LEU A 288 27.92 -2.41 16.14
C LEU A 288 29.10 -3.22 15.56
N LYS A 289 28.88 -4.09 14.59
CA LYS A 289 29.90 -4.91 13.93
C LYS A 289 30.26 -4.44 12.52
N GLN A 290 29.53 -3.43 12.01
CA GLN A 290 29.78 -2.88 10.69
C GLN A 290 30.84 -1.78 10.74
#